data_4fc039dc65d4dabee221c24953e2a1a0
#
_entry.id   4fc039dc65d4dabee221c24953e2a1a0
#
_cell.length_a   1.000
_cell.length_b   1.000
_cell.length_c   1.000
_cell.angle_alpha   90.00
_cell.angle_beta   90.00
_cell.angle_gamma   90.00
#
_symmetry.space_group_name_H-M   'P 1'
#
loop_
_entity.id
_entity.type
_entity.pdbx_description
1 polymer ?
#
loop_
_entity_poly.entity_id
_entity_poly.type
_entity_poly.pdbx_seq_one_letter_code
_entity_poly.pdbx_strand_id
1 'polypeptide(L)'
;TFVNPGKPIPQKVVDLTGINDAMVADAPTPEEAIRAFKEFCGDNILVAHNAHSFDMLFIRKAGEKAGVSWDENTYIDTLPMGQALFPGLRNYKLDTINKHLEIPPFNHHRAVDDAMALARIYEVMLTDLEEKDIHAVEAINTGLGGNKEVLKKKYYHLIILVQNQVGLKNLYRIVSAAHTQYFFKKPRVPRSLLNQYREGLLLSPACEAGELYRAIVAGQPYEQLLRIADYYDYLEVQPLGNNEFMVRNGQVDSIEAIKNFNRTVIQLGEDLHKPVVATGDSHFQEPEDWIYRAVLQAGNGFKDADNQAPLYFRTTPDMLEDFSYLPQEKAYEIVVTNPNKIAATIDNNLRAIPKGTYPPSIPGAEQELRDDTWKHAARDYGAPLPDVLQKRLKKELDSICGHGYAVLYVIAVRLVAYSNAGGYQVGSRGSVGSSAVAHFSGISEVNSMPPHYLCPNCKHSEWINDGVHFDGFDLPDKNCPVCGKPMIVEGHDIPFETFLGFYGDKEPDIDLNFSGMYQSCVHRYTEELFGKENVFKAGTVSGLQDKTAYGYVKKYLEERGRTVNRAEENRLVIGCTGVKRTTGQHPGGMVVVPDTFDI
;
A
#
# COMPACT_ATOMS: atom_id res chain seq x y z
N THR A 1 20.12 44.48 4.72
CA THR A 1 20.66 45.46 3.79
C THR A 1 19.62 45.81 2.73
N PHE A 2 19.73 47.01 2.11
CA PHE A 2 19.06 47.32 0.85
C PHE A 2 19.78 46.60 -0.29
N VAL A 3 19.07 46.39 -1.40
CA VAL A 3 19.61 45.76 -2.61
C VAL A 3 19.19 46.63 -3.80
N ASN A 4 20.14 46.98 -4.66
CA ASN A 4 19.85 47.70 -5.89
C ASN A 4 19.33 46.71 -6.94
N PRO A 5 18.07 46.76 -7.36
CA PRO A 5 17.50 45.79 -8.30
C PRO A 5 17.99 45.99 -9.76
N GLY A 6 18.79 47.02 -10.05
CA GLY A 6 19.26 47.35 -11.39
C GLY A 6 18.15 47.84 -12.35
N LYS A 7 16.97 48.14 -11.84
CA LYS A 7 15.80 48.62 -12.59
C LYS A 7 14.92 49.47 -11.68
N PRO A 8 14.11 50.42 -12.24
CA PRO A 8 13.21 51.22 -11.44
C PRO A 8 12.23 50.43 -10.60
N ILE A 9 12.03 50.81 -9.35
CA ILE A 9 11.09 50.19 -8.43
C ILE A 9 9.66 50.64 -8.80
N PRO A 10 8.74 49.71 -9.12
CA PRO A 10 7.36 50.07 -9.46
C PRO A 10 6.67 50.82 -8.32
N GLN A 11 5.87 51.84 -8.63
CA GLN A 11 5.19 52.67 -7.63
C GLN A 11 4.39 51.83 -6.62
N LYS A 12 3.71 50.78 -7.08
CA LYS A 12 2.98 49.84 -6.21
C LYS A 12 3.88 49.21 -5.14
N VAL A 13 5.15 48.94 -5.44
CA VAL A 13 6.12 48.38 -4.49
C VAL A 13 6.59 49.46 -3.53
N VAL A 14 6.82 50.70 -4.03
CA VAL A 14 7.13 51.86 -3.18
C VAL A 14 6.01 52.11 -2.17
N ASP A 15 4.75 52.10 -2.62
CA ASP A 15 3.58 52.31 -1.76
C ASP A 15 3.44 51.22 -0.68
N LEU A 16 3.84 50.00 -1.00
CA LEU A 16 3.75 48.84 -0.10
C LEU A 16 4.89 48.77 0.93
N THR A 17 6.12 49.01 0.49
CA THR A 17 7.35 48.81 1.29
C THR A 17 7.96 50.09 1.83
N GLY A 18 7.60 51.22 1.26
CA GLY A 18 8.22 52.53 1.52
C GLY A 18 9.65 52.65 0.95
N ILE A 19 10.12 51.68 0.15
CA ILE A 19 11.45 51.68 -0.45
C ILE A 19 11.38 52.26 -1.86
N ASN A 20 12.16 53.29 -2.15
CA ASN A 20 12.23 53.95 -3.45
C ASN A 20 13.65 53.85 -4.06
N ASP A 21 13.77 54.23 -5.33
CA ASP A 21 15.02 54.18 -6.07
C ASP A 21 16.19 54.92 -5.42
N ALA A 22 15.92 56.07 -4.79
CA ALA A 22 16.95 56.84 -4.11
C ALA A 22 17.54 56.13 -2.89
N MET A 23 16.75 55.32 -2.22
CA MET A 23 17.20 54.55 -1.04
C MET A 23 18.09 53.37 -1.39
N VAL A 24 18.05 52.90 -2.63
CA VAL A 24 18.79 51.71 -3.08
C VAL A 24 19.88 52.02 -4.09
N ALA A 25 20.07 53.30 -4.45
CA ALA A 25 21.00 53.74 -5.50
C ALA A 25 22.44 53.23 -5.24
N ASP A 26 22.93 53.37 -4.01
CA ASP A 26 24.26 52.97 -3.58
C ASP A 26 24.30 51.58 -2.89
N ALA A 27 23.20 50.82 -2.95
CA ALA A 27 23.12 49.52 -2.34
C ALA A 27 23.80 48.43 -3.21
N PRO A 28 24.27 47.33 -2.63
CA PRO A 28 24.87 46.22 -3.38
C PRO A 28 23.89 45.64 -4.40
N THR A 29 24.45 45.06 -5.46
CA THR A 29 23.69 44.31 -6.46
C THR A 29 23.09 43.04 -5.85
N PRO A 30 22.08 42.41 -6.47
CA PRO A 30 21.54 41.15 -5.99
C PRO A 30 22.59 40.05 -5.85
N GLU A 31 23.56 40.01 -6.77
CA GLU A 31 24.65 39.02 -6.76
C GLU A 31 25.64 39.26 -5.60
N GLU A 32 25.97 40.49 -5.30
CA GLU A 32 26.81 40.86 -4.14
C GLU A 32 26.08 40.59 -2.82
N ALA A 33 24.82 40.98 -2.76
CA ALA A 33 24.00 40.79 -1.56
C ALA A 33 23.80 39.32 -1.22
N ILE A 34 23.57 38.45 -2.21
CA ILE A 34 23.34 37.02 -1.97
C ILE A 34 24.62 36.28 -1.54
N ARG A 35 25.79 36.71 -2.04
CA ARG A 35 27.08 36.19 -1.59
C ARG A 35 27.37 36.56 -0.15
N ALA A 36 27.18 37.82 0.20
CA ALA A 36 27.34 38.28 1.57
C ALA A 36 26.34 37.61 2.52
N PHE A 37 25.12 37.37 2.05
CA PHE A 37 24.12 36.64 2.82
C PHE A 37 24.49 35.19 3.04
N LYS A 38 25.04 34.49 2.05
CA LYS A 38 25.54 33.12 2.19
C LYS A 38 26.69 33.05 3.20
N GLU A 39 27.64 33.99 3.13
CA GLU A 39 28.74 34.10 4.09
C GLU A 39 28.22 34.33 5.52
N PHE A 40 27.24 35.22 5.68
CA PHE A 40 26.60 35.49 6.97
C PHE A 40 25.87 34.28 7.53
N CYS A 41 25.15 33.52 6.69
CA CYS A 41 24.42 32.34 7.11
C CYS A 41 25.31 31.14 7.44
N GLY A 42 26.42 30.98 6.71
CA GLY A 42 27.27 29.79 6.84
C GLY A 42 26.48 28.50 6.72
N ASP A 43 26.69 27.60 7.67
CA ASP A 43 25.98 26.30 7.78
C ASP A 43 24.77 26.35 8.72
N ASN A 44 24.36 27.53 9.18
CA ASN A 44 23.23 27.65 10.07
C ASN A 44 21.90 27.30 9.39
N ILE A 45 20.96 26.83 10.21
CA ILE A 45 19.59 26.52 9.77
C ILE A 45 18.85 27.83 9.49
N LEU A 46 18.29 27.93 8.30
CA LEU A 46 17.48 29.08 7.91
C LEU A 46 16.03 28.89 8.40
N VAL A 47 15.43 29.96 8.90
CA VAL A 47 14.01 29.94 9.33
C VAL A 47 13.27 31.02 8.56
N ALA A 48 12.21 30.64 7.84
CA ALA A 48 11.36 31.60 7.16
C ALA A 48 9.89 31.16 7.18
N HIS A 49 8.98 32.07 6.88
CA HIS A 49 7.55 31.82 6.86
C HIS A 49 7.06 31.67 5.42
N ASN A 50 6.55 30.48 5.05
CA ASN A 50 6.32 30.07 3.68
C ASN A 50 7.64 29.90 2.89
N ALA A 51 8.68 29.49 3.60
CA ALA A 51 10.04 29.38 3.09
C ALA A 51 10.13 28.59 1.79
N HIS A 52 9.49 27.43 1.76
CA HIS A 52 9.52 26.51 0.63
C HIS A 52 8.97 27.14 -0.67
N SER A 53 7.88 27.89 -0.57
CA SER A 53 7.20 28.45 -1.74
C SER A 53 7.59 29.89 -2.06
N PHE A 54 8.36 30.54 -1.20
CA PHE A 54 8.73 31.94 -1.39
C PHE A 54 10.22 32.21 -1.16
N ASP A 55 10.70 32.29 0.08
CA ASP A 55 12.05 32.78 0.39
C ASP A 55 13.14 31.92 -0.26
N MET A 56 13.07 30.59 -0.12
CA MET A 56 14.08 29.68 -0.68
C MET A 56 14.11 29.70 -2.20
N LEU A 57 12.98 30.02 -2.86
CA LEU A 57 12.95 30.15 -4.31
C LEU A 57 13.75 31.39 -4.77
N PHE A 58 13.58 32.53 -4.07
CA PHE A 58 14.32 33.75 -4.39
C PHE A 58 15.81 33.59 -4.10
N ILE A 59 16.16 33.02 -2.94
CA ILE A 59 17.54 32.81 -2.50
C ILE A 59 18.27 31.88 -3.49
N ARG A 60 17.68 30.74 -3.89
CA ARG A 60 18.28 29.82 -4.85
C ARG A 60 18.48 30.47 -6.22
N LYS A 61 17.46 31.16 -6.75
CA LYS A 61 17.55 31.83 -8.05
C LYS A 61 18.61 32.95 -8.07
N ALA A 62 18.72 33.70 -6.97
CA ALA A 62 19.76 34.71 -6.84
C ALA A 62 21.16 34.05 -6.69
N GLY A 63 21.23 32.94 -5.95
CA GLY A 63 22.45 32.15 -5.79
C GLY A 63 22.96 31.58 -7.11
N GLU A 64 22.08 30.98 -7.92
CA GLU A 64 22.43 30.49 -9.27
C GLU A 64 23.10 31.59 -10.12
N LYS A 65 22.52 32.80 -10.14
CA LYS A 65 23.10 33.94 -10.87
C LYS A 65 24.45 34.39 -10.31
N ALA A 66 24.63 34.28 -9.01
CA ALA A 66 25.85 34.67 -8.31
C ALA A 66 26.90 33.54 -8.25
N GLY A 67 26.58 32.32 -8.73
CA GLY A 67 27.45 31.15 -8.64
C GLY A 67 27.60 30.63 -7.20
N VAL A 68 26.54 30.72 -6.38
CA VAL A 68 26.50 30.29 -4.97
C VAL A 68 25.39 29.26 -4.79
N SER A 69 25.74 28.05 -4.34
CA SER A 69 24.73 27.01 -4.02
C SER A 69 24.13 27.19 -2.62
N TRP A 70 22.84 26.91 -2.51
CA TRP A 70 22.08 26.87 -1.27
C TRP A 70 21.48 25.50 -0.98
N ASP A 71 21.90 24.47 -1.70
CA ASP A 71 21.33 23.13 -1.60
C ASP A 71 21.68 22.41 -0.29
N GLU A 72 22.83 22.76 0.28
CA GLU A 72 23.32 22.21 1.55
C GLU A 72 22.71 22.89 2.79
N ASN A 73 22.06 24.05 2.64
CA ASN A 73 21.47 24.73 3.77
C ASN A 73 20.12 24.10 4.18
N THR A 74 20.09 23.54 5.36
CA THR A 74 18.82 23.14 6.00
C THR A 74 17.96 24.37 6.30
N TYR A 75 16.65 24.26 6.09
CA TYR A 75 15.71 25.33 6.44
C TYR A 75 14.45 24.80 7.11
N ILE A 76 13.85 25.63 7.95
CA ILE A 76 12.58 25.39 8.62
C ILE A 76 11.54 26.36 8.05
N ASP A 77 10.40 25.82 7.61
CA ASP A 77 9.25 26.59 7.16
C ASP A 77 8.21 26.66 8.29
N THR A 78 8.07 27.86 8.88
CA THR A 78 7.15 28.06 10.01
C THR A 78 5.67 28.07 9.61
N LEU A 79 5.33 28.15 8.32
CA LEU A 79 3.93 28.06 7.88
C LEU A 79 3.34 26.67 8.12
N PRO A 80 3.91 25.55 7.60
CA PRO A 80 3.44 24.20 7.92
C PRO A 80 3.59 23.86 9.41
N MET A 81 4.64 24.36 10.06
CA MET A 81 4.84 24.16 11.48
C MET A 81 3.73 24.81 12.31
N GLY A 82 3.35 26.07 12.01
CA GLY A 82 2.23 26.75 12.66
C GLY A 82 0.88 26.08 12.40
N GLN A 83 0.69 25.51 11.20
CA GLN A 83 -0.51 24.72 10.90
C GLN A 83 -0.61 23.45 11.75
N ALA A 84 0.50 22.87 12.13
CA ALA A 84 0.56 21.69 12.98
C ALA A 84 0.43 22.02 14.48
N LEU A 85 1.09 23.08 14.93
CA LEU A 85 1.09 23.49 16.35
C LEU A 85 -0.20 24.20 16.76
N PHE A 86 -0.77 25.05 15.88
CA PHE A 86 -1.95 25.90 16.17
C PHE A 86 -3.15 25.54 15.27
N PRO A 87 -3.70 24.32 15.35
CA PRO A 87 -4.80 23.90 14.49
C PRO A 87 -6.06 24.75 14.72
N GLY A 88 -6.76 25.06 13.62
CA GLY A 88 -8.06 25.76 13.68
C GLY A 88 -8.02 27.28 13.47
N LEU A 89 -6.85 27.87 13.23
CA LEU A 89 -6.77 29.28 12.86
C LEU A 89 -7.42 29.55 11.49
N ARG A 90 -8.07 30.72 11.34
CA ARG A 90 -8.72 31.14 10.09
C ARG A 90 -7.75 31.14 8.89
N ASN A 91 -6.54 31.55 9.12
CA ASN A 91 -5.40 31.49 8.19
C ASN A 91 -4.11 31.49 9.02
N TYR A 92 -2.98 31.27 8.35
CA TYR A 92 -1.66 31.17 8.98
C TYR A 92 -0.70 32.25 8.49
N LYS A 93 -1.21 33.46 8.23
CA LYS A 93 -0.35 34.62 7.99
C LYS A 93 0.37 35.00 9.29
N LEU A 94 1.55 35.62 9.18
CA LEU A 94 2.33 36.08 10.35
C LEU A 94 1.48 36.86 11.35
N ASP A 95 0.63 37.77 10.88
CA ASP A 95 -0.31 38.54 11.71
C ASP A 95 -1.26 37.69 12.52
N THR A 96 -1.81 36.67 11.87
CA THR A 96 -2.81 35.82 12.51
C THR A 96 -2.16 35.00 13.61
N ILE A 97 -0.95 34.47 13.34
CA ILE A 97 -0.18 33.72 14.32
C ILE A 97 0.29 34.67 15.45
N ASN A 98 0.81 35.84 15.09
CA ASN A 98 1.27 36.84 16.05
C ASN A 98 0.15 37.25 17.04
N LYS A 99 -1.06 37.50 16.51
CA LYS A 99 -2.24 37.79 17.31
C LYS A 99 -2.70 36.63 18.17
N HIS A 100 -2.61 35.42 17.66
CA HIS A 100 -2.97 34.19 18.40
C HIS A 100 -2.04 33.97 19.59
N LEU A 101 -0.76 34.24 19.41
CA LEU A 101 0.28 34.11 20.44
C LEU A 101 0.42 35.33 21.34
N GLU A 102 -0.46 36.34 21.16
CA GLU A 102 -0.46 37.60 21.94
C GLU A 102 0.88 38.38 21.87
N ILE A 103 1.63 38.18 20.77
CA ILE A 103 2.89 38.90 20.52
C ILE A 103 2.56 40.35 20.05
N PRO A 104 3.33 41.36 20.48
CA PRO A 104 3.09 42.73 20.10
C PRO A 104 3.01 42.97 18.58
N PRO A 105 2.13 43.84 18.08
CA PRO A 105 2.00 44.10 16.67
C PRO A 105 3.27 44.69 16.07
N PHE A 106 3.51 44.48 14.79
CA PHE A 106 4.68 44.92 14.04
C PHE A 106 4.28 45.61 12.73
N ASN A 107 5.20 46.35 12.11
CA ASN A 107 4.95 47.01 10.83
C ASN A 107 5.17 46.03 9.69
N HIS A 108 4.08 45.69 8.98
CA HIS A 108 4.13 44.77 7.85
C HIS A 108 4.87 45.34 6.65
N HIS A 109 5.39 44.44 5.83
CA HIS A 109 6.07 44.70 4.56
C HIS A 109 7.43 45.39 4.69
N ARG A 110 7.99 45.41 5.90
CA ARG A 110 9.41 45.69 6.13
C ARG A 110 10.11 44.41 6.55
N ALA A 111 11.04 43.95 5.73
CA ALA A 111 11.73 42.66 5.92
C ALA A 111 12.34 42.47 7.33
N VAL A 112 12.82 43.56 7.94
CA VAL A 112 13.39 43.53 9.32
C VAL A 112 12.29 43.28 10.34
N ASP A 113 11.17 43.99 10.22
CA ASP A 113 10.05 43.88 11.16
C ASP A 113 9.36 42.50 11.03
N ASP A 114 9.19 42.03 9.79
CA ASP A 114 8.67 40.70 9.51
C ASP A 114 9.60 39.60 10.07
N ALA A 115 10.93 39.75 9.90
CA ALA A 115 11.92 38.82 10.44
C ALA A 115 11.94 38.80 11.97
N MET A 116 11.83 39.97 12.63
CA MET A 116 11.75 40.08 14.10
C MET A 116 10.47 39.43 14.65
N ALA A 117 9.34 39.65 13.99
CA ALA A 117 8.08 39.02 14.36
C ALA A 117 8.17 37.50 14.20
N LEU A 118 8.75 37.01 13.09
CA LEU A 118 8.98 35.60 12.86
C LEU A 118 9.90 34.96 13.92
N ALA A 119 10.98 35.67 14.32
CA ALA A 119 11.88 35.16 15.36
C ALA A 119 11.13 34.90 16.68
N ARG A 120 10.29 35.86 17.10
CA ARG A 120 9.46 35.74 18.31
C ARG A 120 8.43 34.60 18.21
N ILE A 121 7.77 34.45 17.04
CA ILE A 121 6.85 33.37 16.78
C ILE A 121 7.60 32.02 16.84
N TYR A 122 8.79 31.96 16.27
CA TYR A 122 9.60 30.74 16.26
C TYR A 122 10.09 30.34 17.65
N GLU A 123 10.45 31.29 18.51
CA GLU A 123 10.78 31.02 19.92
C GLU A 123 9.62 30.33 20.65
N VAL A 124 8.38 30.80 20.46
CA VAL A 124 7.21 30.11 21.03
C VAL A 124 7.02 28.73 20.43
N MET A 125 7.18 28.60 19.10
CA MET A 125 7.08 27.29 18.45
C MET A 125 8.14 26.29 18.94
N LEU A 126 9.34 26.75 19.30
CA LEU A 126 10.37 25.88 19.90
C LEU A 126 9.93 25.36 21.26
N THR A 127 9.33 26.19 22.10
CA THR A 127 8.76 25.76 23.38
C THR A 127 7.68 24.69 23.19
N ASP A 128 6.77 24.90 22.22
CA ASP A 128 5.73 23.92 21.90
C ASP A 128 6.29 22.59 21.35
N LEU A 129 7.43 22.62 20.65
CA LEU A 129 8.12 21.43 20.19
C LEU A 129 8.76 20.67 21.37
N GLU A 130 9.39 21.40 22.31
CA GLU A 130 9.96 20.83 23.53
C GLU A 130 8.89 20.14 24.39
N GLU A 131 7.72 20.75 24.56
CA GLU A 131 6.57 20.16 25.24
C GLU A 131 6.06 18.87 24.57
N LYS A 132 6.34 18.68 23.28
CA LYS A 132 6.01 17.48 22.51
C LYS A 132 7.16 16.47 22.40
N ASP A 133 8.22 16.67 23.17
CA ASP A 133 9.43 15.82 23.15
C ASP A 133 10.14 15.79 21.78
N ILE A 134 10.11 16.92 21.05
CA ILE A 134 10.75 17.07 19.73
C ILE A 134 11.95 18.00 19.88
N HIS A 135 13.14 17.41 20.00
CA HIS A 135 14.40 18.14 20.32
C HIS A 135 15.38 18.24 19.14
N ALA A 136 15.09 17.62 18.01
CA ALA A 136 15.95 17.60 16.83
C ALA A 136 15.20 18.10 15.59
N VAL A 137 15.90 18.81 14.70
CA VAL A 137 15.31 19.35 13.46
C VAL A 137 14.78 18.23 12.56
N GLU A 138 15.48 17.11 12.48
CA GLU A 138 15.10 15.92 11.72
C GLU A 138 13.80 15.30 12.25
N ALA A 139 13.54 15.46 13.55
CA ALA A 139 12.35 14.92 14.21
C ALA A 139 11.09 15.81 14.02
N ILE A 140 11.23 17.08 13.61
CA ILE A 140 10.09 18.00 13.48
C ILE A 140 9.02 17.44 12.53
N ASN A 141 9.41 16.97 11.35
CA ASN A 141 8.47 16.46 10.35
C ASN A 141 7.75 15.20 10.82
N THR A 142 8.44 14.29 11.51
CA THR A 142 7.86 13.04 12.04
C THR A 142 7.04 13.30 13.30
N GLY A 143 7.52 14.12 14.20
CA GLY A 143 6.84 14.45 15.46
C GLY A 143 5.55 15.27 15.26
N LEU A 144 5.54 16.20 14.31
CA LEU A 144 4.35 16.98 13.96
C LEU A 144 3.46 16.31 12.90
N GLY A 145 3.97 15.33 12.15
CA GLY A 145 3.26 14.68 11.03
C GLY A 145 2.01 13.89 11.44
N GLY A 146 1.85 13.55 12.71
CA GLY A 146 0.66 12.91 13.25
C GLY A 146 -0.55 13.82 13.44
N ASN A 147 -0.44 15.11 13.20
CA ASN A 147 -1.54 16.05 13.36
C ASN A 147 -2.55 15.93 12.20
N LYS A 148 -3.80 15.62 12.52
CA LYS A 148 -4.90 15.47 11.56
C LYS A 148 -5.12 16.69 10.65
N GLU A 149 -4.81 17.90 11.10
CA GLU A 149 -4.95 19.11 10.29
C GLU A 149 -3.90 19.18 9.16
N VAL A 150 -2.68 18.74 9.41
CA VAL A 150 -1.64 18.59 8.37
C VAL A 150 -2.06 17.55 7.35
N LEU A 151 -2.69 16.46 7.80
CA LEU A 151 -3.20 15.40 6.94
C LEU A 151 -4.41 15.82 6.09
N LYS A 152 -5.11 16.91 6.43
CA LYS A 152 -6.21 17.47 5.61
C LYS A 152 -5.73 18.26 4.40
N LYS A 153 -4.42 18.53 4.25
CA LYS A 153 -3.86 19.26 3.11
C LYS A 153 -4.17 18.58 1.77
N LYS A 154 -4.12 19.38 0.72
CA LYS A 154 -4.24 18.89 -0.66
C LYS A 154 -3.22 17.76 -0.91
N TYR A 155 -3.66 16.74 -1.57
CA TYR A 155 -2.83 15.66 -2.09
C TYR A 155 -2.96 15.60 -3.60
N TYR A 156 -2.00 15.00 -4.25
CA TYR A 156 -1.91 14.84 -5.69
C TYR A 156 -1.77 13.38 -6.05
N HIS A 157 -2.16 13.02 -7.25
CA HIS A 157 -1.83 11.72 -7.80
C HIS A 157 -0.33 11.65 -8.12
N LEU A 158 0.23 10.47 -8.00
CA LEU A 158 1.62 10.16 -8.27
C LEU A 158 1.70 8.76 -8.87
N ILE A 159 2.50 8.60 -9.92
CA ILE A 159 2.86 7.28 -10.46
C ILE A 159 4.28 6.94 -10.01
N ILE A 160 4.45 5.71 -9.56
CA ILE A 160 5.75 5.13 -9.20
C ILE A 160 5.94 3.87 -10.04
N LEU A 161 6.96 3.85 -10.89
CA LEU A 161 7.41 2.66 -11.60
C LEU A 161 8.64 2.08 -10.91
N VAL A 162 8.69 0.77 -10.82
CA VAL A 162 9.80 0.04 -10.21
C VAL A 162 10.75 -0.42 -11.29
N GLN A 163 12.02 -0.04 -11.21
CA GLN A 163 13.04 -0.42 -12.19
C GLN A 163 13.77 -1.73 -11.87
N ASN A 164 14.01 -1.99 -10.59
CA ASN A 164 14.83 -3.12 -10.13
C ASN A 164 14.40 -3.61 -8.73
N GLN A 165 15.08 -4.62 -8.21
CA GLN A 165 14.76 -5.22 -6.91
C GLN A 165 14.89 -4.23 -5.73
N VAL A 166 15.83 -3.29 -5.79
CA VAL A 166 15.97 -2.24 -4.77
C VAL A 166 14.75 -1.34 -4.77
N GLY A 167 14.30 -0.91 -5.96
CA GLY A 167 13.09 -0.12 -6.13
C GLY A 167 11.84 -0.86 -5.65
N LEU A 168 11.74 -2.17 -5.88
CA LEU A 168 10.61 -2.98 -5.40
C LEU A 168 10.52 -2.94 -3.86
N LYS A 169 11.64 -3.16 -3.19
CA LYS A 169 11.72 -3.05 -1.73
C LYS A 169 11.38 -1.65 -1.23
N ASN A 170 11.87 -0.62 -1.89
CA ASN A 170 11.58 0.76 -1.57
C ASN A 170 10.10 1.10 -1.78
N LEU A 171 9.47 0.59 -2.85
CA LEU A 171 8.03 0.74 -3.06
C LEU A 171 7.22 0.12 -1.91
N TYR A 172 7.58 -1.09 -1.45
CA TYR A 172 6.90 -1.72 -0.31
C TYR A 172 7.00 -0.89 0.96
N ARG A 173 8.17 -0.30 1.25
CA ARG A 173 8.36 0.60 2.39
C ARG A 173 7.48 1.86 2.28
N ILE A 174 7.44 2.47 1.11
CA ILE A 174 6.61 3.64 0.82
C ILE A 174 5.12 3.31 1.00
N VAL A 175 4.65 2.20 0.41
CA VAL A 175 3.23 1.79 0.49
C VAL A 175 2.86 1.41 1.92
N SER A 176 3.72 0.70 2.64
CA SER A 176 3.50 0.35 4.06
C SER A 176 3.38 1.60 4.93
N ALA A 177 4.32 2.53 4.81
CA ALA A 177 4.27 3.79 5.55
C ALA A 177 3.04 4.64 5.18
N ALA A 178 2.64 4.67 3.89
CA ALA A 178 1.45 5.38 3.43
C ALA A 178 0.17 4.85 4.08
N HIS A 179 0.10 3.54 4.38
CA HIS A 179 -1.07 2.91 5.00
C HIS A 179 -1.03 2.92 6.53
N THR A 180 0.16 2.85 7.15
CA THR A 180 0.29 2.75 8.60
C THR A 180 0.56 4.07 9.30
N GLN A 181 1.34 4.96 8.68
CA GLN A 181 1.78 6.21 9.28
C GLN A 181 1.08 7.44 8.68
N TYR A 182 0.85 7.45 7.36
CA TYR A 182 0.35 8.62 6.63
C TYR A 182 -1.08 8.46 6.09
N PHE A 183 -1.83 7.48 6.58
CA PHE A 183 -3.20 7.23 6.14
C PHE A 183 -4.18 8.28 6.68
N PHE A 184 -4.85 8.99 5.77
CA PHE A 184 -6.01 9.82 6.11
C PHE A 184 -7.04 9.76 4.99
N LYS A 185 -8.12 8.99 5.19
CA LYS A 185 -9.15 8.65 4.19
C LYS A 185 -8.60 7.86 2.98
N LYS A 186 -7.36 8.10 2.60
CA LYS A 186 -6.58 7.43 1.54
C LYS A 186 -5.13 7.32 2.00
N PRO A 187 -4.36 6.35 1.49
CA PRO A 187 -2.92 6.33 1.70
C PRO A 187 -2.27 7.56 1.06
N ARG A 188 -1.34 8.19 1.75
CA ARG A 188 -0.62 9.38 1.31
C ARG A 188 0.86 9.19 1.49
N VAL A 189 1.63 9.87 0.65
CA VAL A 189 3.09 9.77 0.68
C VAL A 189 3.68 11.18 0.72
N PRO A 190 4.40 11.57 1.79
CA PRO A 190 5.12 12.82 1.81
C PRO A 190 6.38 12.75 0.93
N ARG A 191 6.80 13.89 0.36
CA ARG A 191 8.01 13.97 -0.46
C ARG A 191 9.28 13.53 0.27
N SER A 192 9.37 13.79 1.57
CA SER A 192 10.51 13.35 2.40
C SER A 192 10.66 11.83 2.36
N LEU A 193 9.58 11.08 2.46
CA LEU A 193 9.59 9.62 2.36
C LEU A 193 9.96 9.15 0.94
N LEU A 194 9.43 9.82 -0.10
CA LEU A 194 9.80 9.53 -1.49
C LEU A 194 11.29 9.74 -1.73
N ASN A 195 11.85 10.83 -1.23
CA ASN A 195 13.28 11.13 -1.37
C ASN A 195 14.16 10.11 -0.64
N GLN A 196 13.73 9.67 0.55
CA GLN A 196 14.45 8.66 1.33
C GLN A 196 14.53 7.31 0.61
N TYR A 197 13.48 6.94 -0.13
CA TYR A 197 13.36 5.64 -0.80
C TYR A 197 13.32 5.78 -2.33
N ARG A 198 14.01 6.78 -2.89
CA ARG A 198 13.97 7.10 -4.32
C ARG A 198 14.68 6.09 -5.21
N GLU A 199 15.70 5.42 -4.70
CA GLU A 199 16.56 4.52 -5.48
C GLU A 199 15.76 3.38 -6.13
N GLY A 200 15.99 3.15 -7.42
CA GLY A 200 15.32 2.10 -8.21
C GLY A 200 13.87 2.40 -8.57
N LEU A 201 13.42 3.64 -8.37
CA LEU A 201 12.07 4.11 -8.69
C LEU A 201 12.11 5.22 -9.75
N LEU A 202 11.11 5.20 -10.65
CA LEU A 202 10.78 6.31 -11.53
C LEU A 202 9.47 6.94 -11.10
N LEU A 203 9.45 8.25 -10.95
CA LEU A 203 8.26 9.01 -10.57
C LEU A 203 7.71 9.83 -11.74
N SER A 204 6.38 9.88 -11.85
CA SER A 204 5.66 10.77 -12.78
C SER A 204 4.61 11.59 -12.02
N PRO A 205 4.34 12.84 -12.47
CA PRO A 205 3.30 13.68 -11.87
C PRO A 205 1.86 13.18 -12.13
N ALA A 206 1.70 12.04 -12.79
CA ALA A 206 0.43 11.41 -13.11
C ALA A 206 -0.51 12.28 -14.00
N CYS A 207 -1.82 12.10 -13.84
CA CYS A 207 -2.90 12.66 -14.65
C CYS A 207 -3.25 14.12 -14.26
N GLU A 208 -4.45 14.57 -14.63
CA GLU A 208 -5.01 15.89 -14.30
C GLU A 208 -5.14 16.15 -12.79
N ALA A 209 -5.20 15.08 -12.00
CA ALA A 209 -5.21 15.16 -10.52
C ALA A 209 -3.79 15.24 -9.91
N GLY A 210 -2.76 15.19 -10.75
CA GLY A 210 -1.36 15.34 -10.36
C GLY A 210 -0.95 16.78 -10.07
N GLU A 211 0.20 16.95 -9.44
CA GLU A 211 0.67 18.27 -9.03
C GLU A 211 0.97 19.18 -10.21
N LEU A 212 1.68 18.68 -11.22
CA LEU A 212 2.09 19.47 -12.39
C LEU A 212 0.88 19.94 -13.19
N TYR A 213 -0.03 19.04 -13.54
CA TYR A 213 -1.19 19.38 -14.36
C TYR A 213 -2.09 20.40 -13.63
N ARG A 214 -2.33 20.20 -12.33
CA ARG A 214 -3.08 21.19 -11.53
C ARG A 214 -2.40 22.55 -11.45
N ALA A 215 -1.08 22.60 -11.42
CA ALA A 215 -0.34 23.86 -11.45
C ALA A 215 -0.49 24.57 -12.81
N ILE A 216 -0.48 23.82 -13.91
CA ILE A 216 -0.74 24.36 -15.27
C ILE A 216 -2.16 24.93 -15.36
N VAL A 217 -3.17 24.18 -14.96
CA VAL A 217 -4.59 24.62 -14.95
C VAL A 217 -4.78 25.87 -14.07
N ALA A 218 -4.04 25.96 -12.96
CA ALA A 218 -4.06 27.14 -12.08
C ALA A 218 -3.30 28.35 -12.63
N GLY A 219 -2.70 28.27 -13.82
CA GLY A 219 -1.97 29.36 -14.46
C GLY A 219 -0.68 29.74 -13.73
N GLN A 220 -0.01 28.80 -13.09
CA GLN A 220 1.26 29.08 -12.40
C GLN A 220 2.34 29.55 -13.40
N PRO A 221 3.26 30.43 -12.97
CA PRO A 221 4.37 30.88 -13.81
C PRO A 221 5.19 29.69 -14.33
N TYR A 222 5.68 29.80 -15.58
CA TYR A 222 6.43 28.73 -16.25
C TYR A 222 7.65 28.24 -15.45
N GLU A 223 8.38 29.15 -14.83
CA GLU A 223 9.51 28.82 -13.95
C GLU A 223 9.09 27.94 -12.75
N GLN A 224 7.90 28.12 -12.23
CA GLN A 224 7.37 27.25 -11.17
C GLN A 224 6.97 25.89 -11.70
N LEU A 225 6.43 25.86 -12.92
CA LEU A 225 6.12 24.58 -13.60
C LEU A 225 7.40 23.77 -13.87
N LEU A 226 8.48 24.43 -14.30
CA LEU A 226 9.79 23.80 -14.47
C LEU A 226 10.28 23.14 -13.16
N ARG A 227 10.20 23.84 -12.03
CA ARG A 227 10.60 23.32 -10.73
C ARG A 227 9.76 22.11 -10.28
N ILE A 228 8.45 22.17 -10.53
CA ILE A 228 7.58 21.03 -10.24
C ILE A 228 7.95 19.85 -11.13
N ALA A 229 8.11 20.08 -12.43
CA ALA A 229 8.43 19.04 -13.41
C ALA A 229 9.82 18.43 -13.17
N ASP A 230 10.78 19.21 -12.69
CA ASP A 230 12.15 18.76 -12.43
C ASP A 230 12.24 17.70 -11.33
N TYR A 231 11.29 17.65 -10.42
CA TYR A 231 11.22 16.63 -9.38
C TYR A 231 10.97 15.21 -9.93
N TYR A 232 10.33 15.09 -11.08
CA TYR A 232 9.90 13.82 -11.68
C TYR A 232 10.91 13.29 -12.71
N ASP A 233 10.94 11.98 -12.92
CA ASP A 233 11.88 11.33 -13.86
C ASP A 233 11.35 11.38 -15.29
N TYR A 234 10.03 11.36 -15.44
CA TYR A 234 9.34 11.51 -16.72
C TYR A 234 8.01 12.23 -16.53
N LEU A 235 7.46 12.78 -17.60
CA LEU A 235 6.20 13.49 -17.58
C LEU A 235 5.14 12.72 -18.37
N GLU A 236 3.88 13.03 -18.14
CA GLU A 236 2.75 12.30 -18.69
C GLU A 236 1.70 13.23 -19.28
N VAL A 237 1.16 12.85 -20.44
CA VAL A 237 -0.01 13.48 -21.06
C VAL A 237 -1.05 12.41 -21.37
N GLN A 238 -2.32 12.81 -21.40
CA GLN A 238 -3.43 11.91 -21.68
C GLN A 238 -4.23 12.37 -22.90
N PRO A 239 -5.00 11.47 -23.56
CA PRO A 239 -5.95 11.84 -24.58
C PRO A 239 -6.89 12.95 -24.14
N LEU A 240 -7.27 13.84 -25.04
CA LEU A 240 -8.11 15.00 -24.73
C LEU A 240 -9.44 14.61 -24.09
N GLY A 241 -10.03 13.50 -24.56
CA GLY A 241 -11.30 12.97 -24.05
C GLY A 241 -11.25 12.58 -22.55
N ASN A 242 -10.06 12.23 -22.02
CA ASN A 242 -9.91 11.92 -20.60
C ASN A 242 -10.17 13.15 -19.71
N ASN A 243 -9.88 14.35 -20.23
CA ASN A 243 -9.97 15.61 -19.51
C ASN A 243 -11.13 16.54 -20.01
N GLU A 244 -11.94 16.10 -20.95
CA GLU A 244 -13.05 16.86 -21.50
C GLU A 244 -14.07 17.30 -20.43
N PHE A 245 -14.17 16.55 -19.34
CA PHE A 245 -15.02 16.93 -18.20
C PHE A 245 -14.66 18.32 -17.62
N MET A 246 -13.43 18.77 -17.78
CA MET A 246 -13.01 20.11 -17.30
C MET A 246 -13.72 21.21 -18.09
N VAL A 247 -13.92 21.02 -19.41
CA VAL A 247 -14.68 21.95 -20.23
C VAL A 247 -16.15 21.87 -19.87
N ARG A 248 -16.70 20.68 -19.76
CA ARG A 248 -18.11 20.45 -19.40
C ARG A 248 -18.48 21.06 -18.04
N ASN A 249 -17.56 21.03 -17.10
CA ASN A 249 -17.75 21.57 -15.74
C ASN A 249 -17.34 23.05 -15.63
N GLY A 250 -16.94 23.72 -16.71
CA GLY A 250 -16.52 25.12 -16.71
C GLY A 250 -15.22 25.40 -15.96
N GLN A 251 -14.37 24.39 -15.79
CA GLN A 251 -13.04 24.54 -15.18
C GLN A 251 -12.04 25.15 -16.17
N VAL A 252 -12.22 24.88 -17.45
CA VAL A 252 -11.46 25.44 -18.57
C VAL A 252 -12.43 25.81 -19.71
N ASP A 253 -12.02 26.76 -20.54
CA ASP A 253 -12.91 27.38 -21.53
C ASP A 253 -13.15 26.52 -22.78
N SER A 254 -12.21 25.63 -23.14
CA SER A 254 -12.29 24.89 -24.41
C SER A 254 -11.35 23.66 -24.45
N ILE A 255 -11.59 22.78 -25.43
CA ILE A 255 -10.69 21.67 -25.76
C ILE A 255 -9.31 22.19 -26.19
N GLU A 256 -9.24 23.36 -26.84
CA GLU A 256 -7.93 23.96 -27.20
C GLU A 256 -7.10 24.33 -25.96
N ALA A 257 -7.73 24.71 -24.85
CA ALA A 257 -7.03 24.90 -23.59
C ALA A 257 -6.39 23.58 -23.10
N ILE A 258 -7.10 22.45 -23.20
CA ILE A 258 -6.55 21.14 -22.83
C ILE A 258 -5.38 20.75 -23.75
N LYS A 259 -5.48 20.99 -25.07
CA LYS A 259 -4.35 20.81 -26.00
C LYS A 259 -3.13 21.64 -25.59
N ASN A 260 -3.35 22.89 -25.18
CA ASN A 260 -2.27 23.77 -24.75
C ASN A 260 -1.65 23.30 -23.42
N PHE A 261 -2.42 22.71 -22.52
CA PHE A 261 -1.85 22.09 -21.31
C PHE A 261 -0.94 20.91 -21.66
N ASN A 262 -1.37 20.04 -22.56
CA ASN A 262 -0.52 18.93 -23.05
C ASN A 262 0.75 19.46 -23.76
N ARG A 263 0.63 20.49 -24.61
CA ARG A 263 1.79 21.14 -25.23
C ARG A 263 2.75 21.74 -24.18
N THR A 264 2.21 22.33 -23.12
CA THR A 264 3.03 22.85 -22.01
C THR A 264 3.81 21.72 -21.31
N VAL A 265 3.16 20.58 -21.04
CA VAL A 265 3.87 19.42 -20.44
C VAL A 265 4.98 18.91 -21.36
N ILE A 266 4.70 18.85 -22.68
CA ILE A 266 5.69 18.43 -23.69
C ILE A 266 6.87 19.41 -23.70
N GLN A 267 6.61 20.72 -23.73
CA GLN A 267 7.65 21.74 -23.71
C GLN A 267 8.52 21.68 -22.42
N LEU A 268 7.88 21.47 -21.25
CA LEU A 268 8.60 21.26 -19.99
C LEU A 268 9.53 20.04 -20.06
N GLY A 269 9.07 18.95 -20.70
CA GLY A 269 9.91 17.77 -20.92
C GLY A 269 11.10 18.05 -21.83
N GLU A 270 10.91 18.84 -22.90
CA GLU A 270 12.00 19.25 -23.79
C GLU A 270 13.03 20.14 -23.07
N ASP A 271 12.58 21.14 -22.34
CA ASP A 271 13.46 22.07 -21.63
C ASP A 271 14.27 21.39 -20.50
N LEU A 272 13.68 20.36 -19.87
CA LEU A 272 14.32 19.59 -18.80
C LEU A 272 15.01 18.31 -19.32
N HIS A 273 14.98 18.05 -20.63
CA HIS A 273 15.50 16.81 -21.25
C HIS A 273 14.92 15.53 -20.64
N LYS A 274 13.63 15.57 -20.24
CA LYS A 274 12.89 14.44 -19.65
C LYS A 274 11.93 13.83 -20.66
N PRO A 275 11.81 12.49 -20.70
CA PRO A 275 10.83 11.86 -21.57
C PRO A 275 9.40 12.23 -21.17
N VAL A 276 8.57 12.53 -22.17
CA VAL A 276 7.12 12.68 -22.00
C VAL A 276 6.46 11.45 -22.62
N VAL A 277 5.50 10.85 -21.94
CA VAL A 277 4.76 9.68 -22.38
C VAL A 277 3.27 9.98 -22.50
N ALA A 278 2.61 9.37 -23.48
CA ALA A 278 1.17 9.38 -23.60
C ALA A 278 0.58 8.12 -22.95
N THR A 279 -0.35 8.27 -22.00
CA THR A 279 -1.01 7.18 -21.29
C THR A 279 -2.52 7.24 -21.47
N GLY A 280 -3.17 6.06 -21.61
CA GLY A 280 -4.59 5.97 -21.93
C GLY A 280 -5.53 6.03 -20.73
N ASP A 281 -5.04 5.72 -19.52
CA ASP A 281 -5.86 5.55 -18.31
C ASP A 281 -7.03 4.56 -18.51
N SER A 282 -6.74 3.39 -19.09
CA SER A 282 -7.75 2.42 -19.50
C SER A 282 -8.47 1.81 -18.30
N HIS A 283 -9.81 1.84 -18.31
CA HIS A 283 -10.69 1.30 -17.29
C HIS A 283 -11.64 0.22 -17.81
N PHE A 284 -11.77 0.10 -19.11
CA PHE A 284 -12.57 -0.93 -19.80
C PHE A 284 -11.93 -1.28 -21.13
N GLN A 285 -12.35 -2.39 -21.74
CA GLN A 285 -11.69 -2.95 -22.92
C GLN A 285 -12.15 -2.27 -24.20
N GLU A 286 -13.43 -2.36 -24.49
CA GLU A 286 -14.02 -1.85 -25.73
C GLU A 286 -14.71 -0.49 -25.50
N PRO A 287 -14.81 0.38 -26.51
CA PRO A 287 -15.51 1.66 -26.38
C PRO A 287 -16.92 1.55 -25.79
N GLU A 288 -17.65 0.48 -26.13
CA GLU A 288 -19.04 0.25 -25.69
C GLU A 288 -19.14 -0.17 -24.22
N ASP A 289 -18.06 -0.62 -23.60
CA ASP A 289 -18.03 -1.13 -22.22
C ASP A 289 -18.16 -0.02 -21.17
N TRP A 290 -18.16 1.24 -21.57
CA TRP A 290 -18.40 2.38 -20.69
C TRP A 290 -19.65 2.21 -19.81
N ILE A 291 -20.67 1.49 -20.32
CA ILE A 291 -21.93 1.27 -19.63
C ILE A 291 -21.74 0.51 -18.30
N TYR A 292 -20.84 -0.46 -18.26
CA TYR A 292 -20.56 -1.22 -17.04
C TYR A 292 -19.98 -0.32 -15.96
N ARG A 293 -19.03 0.55 -16.35
CA ARG A 293 -18.46 1.54 -15.43
C ARG A 293 -19.51 2.54 -14.95
N ALA A 294 -20.42 2.98 -15.84
CA ALA A 294 -21.53 3.88 -15.49
C ALA A 294 -22.46 3.24 -14.45
N VAL A 295 -22.84 1.96 -14.63
CA VAL A 295 -23.66 1.20 -13.67
C VAL A 295 -22.97 1.14 -12.30
N LEU A 296 -21.67 0.83 -12.26
CA LEU A 296 -20.90 0.72 -11.01
C LEU A 296 -20.73 2.06 -10.31
N GLN A 297 -20.47 3.13 -11.04
CA GLN A 297 -20.36 4.49 -10.51
C GLN A 297 -21.69 4.99 -9.96
N ALA A 298 -22.78 4.79 -10.68
CA ALA A 298 -24.12 5.13 -10.22
C ALA A 298 -24.47 4.36 -8.93
N GLY A 299 -24.15 3.06 -8.88
CA GLY A 299 -24.30 2.23 -7.69
C GLY A 299 -23.53 2.75 -6.48
N ASN A 300 -22.41 3.43 -6.69
CA ASN A 300 -21.60 4.09 -5.68
C ASN A 300 -22.00 5.56 -5.42
N GLY A 301 -23.08 6.05 -6.04
CA GLY A 301 -23.65 7.38 -5.79
C GLY A 301 -23.05 8.53 -6.61
N PHE A 302 -22.28 8.24 -7.66
CA PHE A 302 -21.80 9.28 -8.58
C PHE A 302 -22.95 9.83 -9.42
N LYS A 303 -23.15 11.14 -9.38
CA LYS A 303 -24.27 11.82 -10.08
C LYS A 303 -24.05 11.96 -11.58
N ASP A 304 -22.80 11.98 -12.01
CA ASP A 304 -22.34 12.15 -13.39
C ASP A 304 -21.94 10.81 -14.06
N ALA A 305 -22.41 9.70 -13.51
CA ALA A 305 -22.06 8.35 -13.97
C ALA A 305 -22.30 8.10 -15.46
N ASP A 306 -23.27 8.80 -16.10
CA ASP A 306 -23.55 8.67 -17.53
C ASP A 306 -22.59 9.47 -18.44
N ASN A 307 -21.82 10.39 -17.86
CA ASN A 307 -20.86 11.20 -18.59
C ASN A 307 -19.46 10.57 -18.53
N GLN A 308 -19.34 9.36 -19.07
CA GLN A 308 -18.08 8.62 -19.07
C GLN A 308 -17.03 9.28 -19.97
N ALA A 309 -15.79 9.36 -19.47
CA ALA A 309 -14.65 9.61 -20.32
C ALA A 309 -14.34 8.34 -21.16
N PRO A 310 -13.75 8.49 -22.37
CA PRO A 310 -13.47 7.37 -23.27
C PRO A 310 -12.22 6.59 -22.80
N LEU A 311 -12.32 5.92 -21.65
CA LEU A 311 -11.22 5.21 -20.99
C LEU A 311 -11.12 3.74 -21.45
N TYR A 312 -11.34 3.48 -22.73
CA TYR A 312 -11.17 2.15 -23.30
C TYR A 312 -9.69 1.83 -23.56
N PHE A 313 -9.39 0.55 -23.76
CA PHE A 313 -8.03 0.10 -24.07
C PHE A 313 -7.69 0.47 -25.51
N ARG A 314 -6.85 1.49 -25.68
CA ARG A 314 -6.43 2.01 -26.99
C ARG A 314 -5.25 1.23 -27.55
N THR A 315 -5.32 0.94 -28.83
CA THR A 315 -4.17 0.46 -29.61
C THR A 315 -3.21 1.61 -29.93
N THR A 316 -2.02 1.28 -30.44
CA THR A 316 -1.08 2.33 -30.89
C THR A 316 -1.67 3.26 -31.97
N PRO A 317 -2.38 2.76 -33.00
CA PRO A 317 -3.08 3.64 -33.95
C PRO A 317 -4.08 4.58 -33.27
N ASP A 318 -4.91 4.07 -32.35
CA ASP A 318 -5.90 4.90 -31.63
C ASP A 318 -5.21 6.01 -30.83
N MET A 319 -4.12 5.67 -30.12
CA MET A 319 -3.35 6.67 -29.39
C MET A 319 -2.71 7.71 -30.31
N LEU A 320 -2.19 7.32 -31.47
CA LEU A 320 -1.65 8.28 -32.45
C LEU A 320 -2.73 9.20 -33.03
N GLU A 321 -3.95 8.70 -33.21
CA GLU A 321 -5.10 9.49 -33.63
C GLU A 321 -5.49 10.52 -32.55
N ASP A 322 -5.57 10.12 -31.29
CA ASP A 322 -5.86 11.01 -30.16
C ASP A 322 -4.85 12.18 -30.03
N PHE A 323 -3.61 11.98 -30.46
CA PHE A 323 -2.55 12.99 -30.45
C PHE A 323 -2.26 13.61 -31.83
N SER A 324 -3.15 13.43 -32.83
CA SER A 324 -3.01 13.98 -34.21
C SER A 324 -2.94 15.51 -34.29
N TYR A 325 -3.30 16.22 -33.23
CA TYR A 325 -3.14 17.67 -33.11
C TYR A 325 -1.69 18.13 -32.86
N LEU A 326 -0.76 17.20 -32.67
CA LEU A 326 0.68 17.43 -32.58
C LEU A 326 1.37 17.10 -33.91
N PRO A 327 2.58 17.61 -34.16
CA PRO A 327 3.40 17.12 -35.26
C PRO A 327 3.58 15.59 -35.18
N GLN A 328 3.51 14.90 -36.32
CA GLN A 328 3.54 13.43 -36.38
C GLN A 328 4.73 12.81 -35.64
N GLU A 329 5.93 13.40 -35.82
CA GLU A 329 7.14 12.93 -35.14
C GLU A 329 7.02 13.04 -33.61
N LYS A 330 6.43 14.13 -33.11
CA LYS A 330 6.22 14.35 -31.69
C LYS A 330 5.15 13.40 -31.13
N ALA A 331 4.05 13.19 -31.85
CA ALA A 331 3.04 12.21 -31.46
C ALA A 331 3.65 10.81 -31.37
N TYR A 332 4.45 10.40 -32.35
CA TYR A 332 5.13 9.11 -32.33
C TYR A 332 6.16 9.01 -31.19
N GLU A 333 6.87 10.08 -30.91
CA GLU A 333 7.83 10.14 -29.81
C GLU A 333 7.15 9.82 -28.46
N ILE A 334 6.06 10.52 -28.14
CA ILE A 334 5.37 10.38 -26.83
C ILE A 334 4.53 9.11 -26.71
N VAL A 335 3.99 8.61 -27.83
CA VAL A 335 3.13 7.41 -27.84
C VAL A 335 3.92 6.12 -27.94
N VAL A 336 5.03 6.11 -28.69
CA VAL A 336 5.78 4.89 -29.02
C VAL A 336 7.19 4.92 -28.46
N THR A 337 7.98 5.93 -28.84
CA THR A 337 9.42 5.93 -28.56
C THR A 337 9.72 6.03 -27.07
N ASN A 338 9.15 7.01 -26.38
CA ASN A 338 9.42 7.25 -24.97
C ASN A 338 8.85 6.17 -24.04
N PRO A 339 7.62 5.66 -24.23
CA PRO A 339 7.14 4.51 -23.44
C PRO A 339 8.05 3.29 -23.55
N ASN A 340 8.53 2.96 -24.77
CA ASN A 340 9.48 1.85 -24.97
C ASN A 340 10.83 2.11 -24.32
N LYS A 341 11.35 3.34 -24.35
CA LYS A 341 12.58 3.71 -23.65
C LYS A 341 12.45 3.51 -22.14
N ILE A 342 11.34 3.95 -21.53
CA ILE A 342 11.08 3.76 -20.10
C ILE A 342 10.94 2.27 -19.78
N ALA A 343 10.15 1.53 -20.55
CA ALA A 343 9.96 0.10 -20.36
C ALA A 343 11.30 -0.68 -20.43
N ALA A 344 12.22 -0.29 -21.33
CA ALA A 344 13.52 -0.90 -21.46
C ALA A 344 14.46 -0.69 -20.24
N THR A 345 14.16 0.26 -19.36
CA THR A 345 14.93 0.49 -18.11
C THR A 345 14.45 -0.39 -16.96
N ILE A 346 13.35 -1.12 -17.13
CA ILE A 346 12.73 -1.95 -16.09
C ILE A 346 13.24 -3.40 -16.24
N ASP A 347 13.67 -4.00 -15.14
CA ASP A 347 14.05 -5.41 -15.10
C ASP A 347 12.83 -6.30 -15.35
N ASN A 348 12.88 -7.08 -16.43
CA ASN A 348 11.80 -7.98 -16.84
C ASN A 348 11.59 -9.17 -15.89
N ASN A 349 12.51 -9.44 -14.96
CA ASN A 349 12.40 -10.51 -13.98
C ASN A 349 11.74 -10.08 -12.68
N LEU A 350 11.38 -8.81 -12.54
CA LEU A 350 10.69 -8.30 -11.36
C LEU A 350 9.35 -8.98 -11.16
N ARG A 351 9.08 -9.36 -9.92
CA ARG A 351 7.81 -9.90 -9.48
C ARG A 351 7.40 -9.26 -8.18
N ALA A 352 6.16 -8.80 -8.13
CA ALA A 352 5.60 -8.22 -6.90
C ALA A 352 5.56 -9.24 -5.75
N ILE A 353 5.33 -10.52 -6.07
CA ILE A 353 5.36 -11.63 -5.12
C ILE A 353 6.34 -12.68 -5.66
N PRO A 354 7.37 -13.06 -4.88
CA PRO A 354 8.30 -14.11 -5.27
C PRO A 354 7.58 -15.42 -5.56
N LYS A 355 8.14 -16.23 -6.46
CA LYS A 355 7.64 -17.60 -6.71
C LYS A 355 8.16 -18.53 -5.62
N GLY A 356 7.33 -19.50 -5.22
CA GLY A 356 7.67 -20.55 -4.28
C GLY A 356 6.92 -20.44 -2.96
N THR A 357 7.13 -21.42 -2.11
CA THR A 357 6.63 -21.50 -0.73
C THR A 357 7.78 -21.21 0.23
N TYR A 358 7.48 -20.43 1.24
CA TYR A 358 8.45 -19.96 2.22
C TYR A 358 7.95 -20.32 3.63
N PRO A 359 8.03 -21.61 4.02
CA PRO A 359 7.59 -22.02 5.34
C PRO A 359 8.47 -21.39 6.42
N PRO A 360 7.90 -20.98 7.56
CA PRO A 360 8.69 -20.51 8.69
C PRO A 360 9.58 -21.64 9.23
N SER A 361 10.65 -21.28 9.91
CA SER A 361 11.57 -22.26 10.53
C SER A 361 11.27 -22.40 12.01
N ILE A 362 11.17 -23.64 12.48
CA ILE A 362 11.14 -23.98 13.90
C ILE A 362 12.30 -24.95 14.14
N PRO A 363 13.35 -24.56 14.87
CA PRO A 363 14.47 -25.44 15.17
C PRO A 363 14.00 -26.72 15.86
N GLY A 364 14.40 -27.88 15.34
CA GLY A 364 14.06 -29.18 15.91
C GLY A 364 12.65 -29.71 15.60
N ALA A 365 11.87 -29.04 14.72
CA ALA A 365 10.50 -29.42 14.42
C ALA A 365 10.34 -30.87 13.97
N GLU A 366 11.26 -31.40 13.15
CA GLU A 366 11.22 -32.81 12.71
C GLU A 366 11.33 -33.77 13.89
N GLN A 367 12.28 -33.54 14.79
CA GLN A 367 12.47 -34.41 15.95
C GLN A 367 11.29 -34.30 16.91
N GLU A 368 10.79 -33.08 17.17
CA GLU A 368 9.60 -32.84 18.00
C GLU A 368 8.38 -33.60 17.46
N LEU A 369 8.10 -33.51 16.16
CA LEU A 369 6.99 -34.23 15.55
C LEU A 369 7.13 -35.74 15.66
N ARG A 370 8.32 -36.26 15.40
CA ARG A 370 8.59 -37.72 15.55
C ARG A 370 8.39 -38.18 16.98
N ASP A 371 8.99 -37.52 17.94
CA ASP A 371 8.94 -37.87 19.36
C ASP A 371 7.51 -37.83 19.90
N ASP A 372 6.77 -36.76 19.62
CA ASP A 372 5.37 -36.61 20.06
C ASP A 372 4.47 -37.68 19.41
N THR A 373 4.62 -37.95 18.12
CA THR A 373 3.84 -38.97 17.42
C THR A 373 4.05 -40.34 18.02
N TRP A 374 5.31 -40.77 18.19
CA TRP A 374 5.61 -42.09 18.76
C TRP A 374 5.21 -42.20 20.22
N LYS A 375 5.40 -41.17 21.01
CA LYS A 375 5.01 -41.08 22.43
C LYS A 375 3.51 -41.25 22.61
N HIS A 376 2.71 -40.54 21.84
CA HIS A 376 1.24 -40.63 21.93
C HIS A 376 0.73 -41.97 21.39
N ALA A 377 1.27 -42.48 20.29
CA ALA A 377 0.94 -43.80 19.81
C ALA A 377 1.23 -44.88 20.86
N ALA A 378 2.37 -44.81 21.54
CA ALA A 378 2.72 -45.77 22.60
C ALA A 378 1.83 -45.62 23.84
N ARG A 379 1.42 -44.40 24.20
CA ARG A 379 0.45 -44.14 25.26
C ARG A 379 -0.88 -44.83 25.00
N ASP A 380 -1.37 -44.77 23.76
CA ASP A 380 -2.70 -45.26 23.40
C ASP A 380 -2.72 -46.74 23.06
N TYR A 381 -1.70 -47.28 22.37
CA TYR A 381 -1.65 -48.65 21.90
C TYR A 381 -0.64 -49.54 22.66
N GLY A 382 0.11 -48.97 23.59
CA GLY A 382 1.13 -49.74 24.35
C GLY A 382 2.46 -49.89 23.59
N ALA A 383 3.42 -50.54 24.23
CA ALA A 383 4.71 -50.86 23.62
C ALA A 383 4.99 -52.38 23.81
N PRO A 384 5.39 -53.11 22.73
CA PRO A 384 5.62 -52.60 21.36
C PRO A 384 4.32 -52.24 20.64
N LEU A 385 4.38 -51.27 19.70
CA LEU A 385 3.25 -50.87 18.88
C LEU A 385 2.83 -52.00 17.91
N PRO A 386 1.51 -52.08 17.57
CA PRO A 386 1.05 -52.98 16.50
C PRO A 386 1.76 -52.69 15.16
N ASP A 387 2.14 -53.76 14.44
CA ASP A 387 2.88 -53.65 13.16
C ASP A 387 2.19 -52.74 12.13
N VAL A 388 0.86 -52.82 12.06
CA VAL A 388 0.06 -52.00 11.12
C VAL A 388 0.23 -50.52 11.42
N LEU A 389 0.13 -50.14 12.69
CA LEU A 389 0.30 -48.76 13.14
C LEU A 389 1.74 -48.30 12.93
N GLN A 390 2.71 -49.10 13.33
CA GLN A 390 4.13 -48.76 13.18
C GLN A 390 4.51 -48.48 11.72
N LYS A 391 4.06 -49.33 10.80
CA LYS A 391 4.33 -49.15 9.36
C LYS A 391 3.68 -47.90 8.82
N ARG A 392 2.45 -47.60 9.21
CA ARG A 392 1.72 -46.42 8.78
C ARG A 392 2.41 -45.13 9.25
N LEU A 393 2.69 -45.03 10.56
CA LEU A 393 3.35 -43.85 11.14
C LEU A 393 4.74 -43.63 10.55
N LYS A 394 5.52 -44.70 10.35
CA LYS A 394 6.83 -44.58 9.73
C LYS A 394 6.72 -44.03 8.31
N LYS A 395 5.82 -44.59 7.48
CA LYS A 395 5.58 -44.14 6.10
C LYS A 395 5.21 -42.66 6.06
N GLU A 396 4.28 -42.24 6.91
CA GLU A 396 3.83 -40.84 6.95
C GLU A 396 4.92 -39.89 7.44
N LEU A 397 5.61 -40.21 8.55
CA LEU A 397 6.71 -39.40 9.08
C LEU A 397 7.86 -39.27 8.08
N ASP A 398 8.21 -40.35 7.38
CA ASP A 398 9.27 -40.29 6.37
C ASP A 398 8.87 -39.40 5.19
N SER A 399 7.60 -39.41 4.78
CA SER A 399 7.08 -38.53 3.74
C SER A 399 7.01 -37.06 4.22
N ILE A 400 6.42 -36.80 5.38
CA ILE A 400 6.23 -35.44 5.94
C ILE A 400 7.58 -34.78 6.17
N CYS A 401 8.51 -35.48 6.81
CA CYS A 401 9.84 -34.92 7.11
C CYS A 401 10.71 -34.82 5.86
N GLY A 402 10.65 -35.82 4.97
CA GLY A 402 11.42 -35.84 3.72
C GLY A 402 11.07 -34.68 2.76
N HIS A 403 9.84 -34.19 2.81
CA HIS A 403 9.38 -33.01 2.04
C HIS A 403 9.45 -31.69 2.82
N GLY A 404 9.95 -31.69 4.06
CA GLY A 404 10.11 -30.48 4.86
C GLY A 404 8.81 -29.94 5.48
N TYR A 405 7.74 -30.75 5.54
CA TYR A 405 6.44 -30.29 6.07
C TYR A 405 6.30 -30.42 7.59
N ALA A 406 7.30 -30.96 8.30
CA ALA A 406 7.24 -31.14 9.74
C ALA A 406 6.92 -29.84 10.51
N VAL A 407 7.44 -28.71 10.04
CA VAL A 407 7.19 -27.40 10.65
C VAL A 407 5.70 -27.03 10.64
N LEU A 408 4.96 -27.35 9.58
CA LEU A 408 3.52 -27.07 9.47
C LEU A 408 2.71 -27.89 10.48
N TYR A 409 3.09 -29.17 10.68
CA TYR A 409 2.49 -30.02 11.70
C TYR A 409 2.77 -29.47 13.11
N VAL A 410 4.01 -29.11 13.42
CA VAL A 410 4.36 -28.56 14.73
C VAL A 410 3.63 -27.26 15.03
N ILE A 411 3.46 -26.39 14.03
CA ILE A 411 2.63 -25.18 14.18
C ILE A 411 1.20 -25.56 14.55
N ALA A 412 0.59 -26.46 13.78
CA ALA A 412 -0.79 -26.93 14.04
C ALA A 412 -0.93 -27.54 15.43
N VAL A 413 0.00 -28.43 15.84
CA VAL A 413 0.03 -29.03 17.18
C VAL A 413 0.04 -27.94 18.27
N ARG A 414 0.94 -26.96 18.16
CA ARG A 414 1.06 -25.89 19.14
C ARG A 414 -0.19 -25.01 19.21
N LEU A 415 -0.79 -24.67 18.07
CA LEU A 415 -2.04 -23.88 18.01
C LEU A 415 -3.21 -24.63 18.65
N VAL A 416 -3.36 -25.92 18.35
CA VAL A 416 -4.40 -26.78 18.95
C VAL A 416 -4.18 -26.94 20.45
N ALA A 417 -2.95 -27.22 20.89
CA ALA A 417 -2.61 -27.35 22.31
C ALA A 417 -2.89 -26.05 23.07
N TYR A 418 -2.55 -24.89 22.50
CA TYR A 418 -2.81 -23.59 23.10
C TYR A 418 -4.31 -23.34 23.29
N SER A 419 -5.14 -23.65 22.30
CA SER A 419 -6.59 -23.49 22.38
C SER A 419 -7.21 -24.44 23.41
N ASN A 420 -6.80 -25.72 23.40
CA ASN A 420 -7.27 -26.71 24.35
C ASN A 420 -6.87 -26.37 25.81
N ALA A 421 -5.68 -25.85 26.03
CA ALA A 421 -5.22 -25.35 27.34
C ALA A 421 -6.07 -24.17 27.82
N GLY A 422 -6.59 -23.34 26.92
CA GLY A 422 -7.56 -22.29 27.20
C GLY A 422 -9.00 -22.78 27.45
N GLY A 423 -9.25 -24.07 27.35
CA GLY A 423 -10.57 -24.70 27.53
C GLY A 423 -11.46 -24.68 26.27
N TYR A 424 -10.89 -24.40 25.10
CA TYR A 424 -11.61 -24.34 23.83
C TYR A 424 -11.12 -25.45 22.89
N GLN A 425 -12.01 -26.40 22.61
CA GLN A 425 -11.74 -27.49 21.68
C GLN A 425 -11.55 -26.98 20.26
N VAL A 426 -10.71 -27.68 19.50
CA VAL A 426 -10.43 -27.41 18.09
C VAL A 426 -10.85 -28.63 17.27
N GLY A 427 -11.64 -28.42 16.23
CA GLY A 427 -11.98 -29.47 15.27
C GLY A 427 -11.10 -29.35 14.02
N SER A 428 -10.58 -30.47 13.53
CA SER A 428 -9.92 -30.53 12.23
C SER A 428 -10.94 -30.63 11.10
N ARG A 429 -10.58 -30.14 9.91
CA ARG A 429 -11.42 -30.21 8.71
C ARG A 429 -10.57 -30.52 7.48
N GLY A 430 -11.20 -31.15 6.48
CA GLY A 430 -10.57 -31.42 5.20
C GLY A 430 -9.63 -32.63 5.22
N SER A 431 -8.66 -32.65 4.32
CA SER A 431 -7.81 -33.81 4.06
C SER A 431 -6.82 -34.16 5.18
N VAL A 432 -6.61 -33.29 6.17
CA VAL A 432 -5.73 -33.55 7.32
C VAL A 432 -6.19 -34.75 8.15
N GLY A 433 -7.50 -35.05 8.17
CA GLY A 433 -8.07 -36.23 8.81
C GLY A 433 -7.59 -37.56 8.23
N SER A 434 -6.94 -37.59 7.07
CA SER A 434 -6.34 -38.79 6.50
C SER A 434 -4.91 -39.11 7.00
N SER A 435 -4.32 -38.21 7.81
CA SER A 435 -2.99 -38.39 8.39
C SER A 435 -3.07 -39.00 9.79
N ALA A 436 -2.54 -40.23 9.97
CA ALA A 436 -2.36 -40.82 11.29
C ALA A 436 -1.37 -40.03 12.16
N VAL A 437 -0.34 -39.44 11.54
CA VAL A 437 0.59 -38.51 12.24
C VAL A 437 -0.16 -37.31 12.79
N ALA A 438 -1.12 -36.73 12.04
CA ALA A 438 -1.93 -35.62 12.55
C ALA A 438 -2.80 -36.03 13.74
N HIS A 439 -3.33 -37.26 13.75
CA HIS A 439 -4.06 -37.82 14.89
C HIS A 439 -3.14 -37.99 16.11
N PHE A 440 -2.05 -38.69 15.96
CA PHE A 440 -1.14 -39.01 17.09
C PHE A 440 -0.31 -37.82 17.55
N SER A 441 -0.13 -36.79 16.73
CA SER A 441 0.48 -35.52 17.18
C SER A 441 -0.51 -34.58 17.87
N GLY A 442 -1.81 -34.88 17.84
CA GLY A 442 -2.85 -34.09 18.50
C GLY A 442 -3.42 -32.94 17.66
N ILE A 443 -3.27 -32.96 16.34
CA ILE A 443 -3.89 -32.00 15.41
C ILE A 443 -5.34 -32.37 15.12
N SER A 444 -5.58 -33.71 14.85
CA SER A 444 -6.88 -34.19 14.42
C SER A 444 -7.44 -35.24 15.40
N GLU A 445 -8.72 -35.17 15.64
CA GLU A 445 -9.48 -36.18 16.37
C GLU A 445 -9.76 -37.44 15.53
N VAL A 446 -9.59 -37.37 14.21
CA VAL A 446 -9.89 -38.47 13.29
C VAL A 446 -8.74 -39.45 13.27
N ASN A 447 -9.06 -40.74 13.63
CA ASN A 447 -8.13 -41.84 13.51
C ASN A 447 -8.26 -42.46 12.10
N SER A 448 -7.32 -42.16 11.21
CA SER A 448 -7.33 -42.63 9.80
C SER A 448 -6.87 -44.07 9.60
N MET A 449 -6.58 -44.78 10.68
CA MET A 449 -6.20 -46.22 10.63
C MET A 449 -7.38 -47.10 10.19
N PRO A 450 -7.13 -48.32 9.72
CA PRO A 450 -8.20 -49.28 9.47
C PRO A 450 -9.08 -49.55 10.70
N PRO A 451 -10.35 -50.02 10.51
CA PRO A 451 -11.25 -50.33 11.62
C PRO A 451 -10.64 -51.30 12.60
N HIS A 452 -10.75 -51.05 13.88
CA HIS A 452 -10.19 -51.94 14.91
C HIS A 452 -10.83 -51.70 16.29
N TYR A 453 -10.66 -52.74 17.11
CA TYR A 453 -10.93 -52.65 18.54
C TYR A 453 -9.68 -52.28 19.32
N LEU A 454 -9.80 -51.42 20.29
CA LEU A 454 -8.71 -51.04 21.20
C LEU A 454 -9.18 -51.15 22.65
N CYS A 455 -8.44 -51.89 23.45
CA CYS A 455 -8.70 -51.93 24.89
C CYS A 455 -8.01 -50.78 25.64
N PRO A 456 -8.75 -49.83 26.22
CA PRO A 456 -8.13 -48.73 26.93
C PRO A 456 -7.35 -49.15 28.18
N ASN A 457 -7.64 -50.33 28.73
CA ASN A 457 -7.02 -50.85 29.95
C ASN A 457 -5.68 -51.56 29.70
N CYS A 458 -5.67 -52.60 28.82
CA CYS A 458 -4.46 -53.41 28.59
C CYS A 458 -3.79 -53.15 27.25
N LYS A 459 -4.31 -52.21 26.45
CA LYS A 459 -3.81 -51.80 25.14
C LYS A 459 -3.85 -52.91 24.05
N HIS A 460 -4.54 -54.01 24.33
CA HIS A 460 -4.78 -55.03 23.33
C HIS A 460 -5.59 -54.45 22.16
N SER A 461 -5.18 -54.67 20.92
CA SER A 461 -5.88 -54.21 19.71
C SER A 461 -6.15 -55.37 18.75
N GLU A 462 -7.31 -55.33 18.09
CA GLU A 462 -7.71 -56.27 17.05
C GLU A 462 -8.12 -55.52 15.79
N TRP A 463 -7.36 -55.75 14.72
CA TRP A 463 -7.53 -55.02 13.45
C TRP A 463 -8.49 -55.78 12.54
N ILE A 464 -9.48 -55.13 11.98
CA ILE A 464 -10.51 -55.70 11.13
C ILE A 464 -10.16 -55.41 9.67
N ASN A 465 -10.11 -56.47 8.87
CA ASN A 465 -9.89 -56.39 7.43
C ASN A 465 -10.69 -57.52 6.77
N ASP A 466 -12.00 -57.41 6.90
CA ASP A 466 -12.95 -58.46 6.45
C ASP A 466 -13.64 -58.09 5.13
N GLY A 467 -13.37 -56.89 4.57
CA GLY A 467 -13.99 -56.39 3.35
C GLY A 467 -15.47 -56.02 3.50
N VAL A 468 -15.97 -55.96 4.75
CA VAL A 468 -17.37 -55.62 5.10
C VAL A 468 -17.43 -54.37 5.93
N HIS A 469 -16.55 -54.24 6.93
CA HIS A 469 -16.50 -53.08 7.82
C HIS A 469 -15.38 -52.13 7.37
N PHE A 470 -15.77 -50.95 6.96
CA PHE A 470 -14.86 -49.90 6.51
C PHE A 470 -14.72 -48.75 7.51
N ASP A 471 -15.51 -48.78 8.59
CA ASP A 471 -15.47 -47.79 9.66
C ASP A 471 -15.54 -48.45 11.02
N GLY A 472 -14.76 -47.96 11.99
CA GLY A 472 -14.77 -48.46 13.36
C GLY A 472 -16.14 -48.34 14.04
N PHE A 473 -16.93 -47.36 13.70
CA PHE A 473 -18.27 -47.16 14.28
C PHE A 473 -19.30 -48.21 13.83
N ASP A 474 -19.01 -48.94 12.75
CA ASP A 474 -19.86 -50.05 12.31
C ASP A 474 -19.59 -51.35 13.08
N LEU A 475 -18.55 -51.37 13.91
CA LEU A 475 -18.18 -52.55 14.67
C LEU A 475 -19.09 -52.71 15.91
N PRO A 476 -19.61 -53.93 16.17
CA PRO A 476 -20.42 -54.21 17.34
C PRO A 476 -19.62 -54.11 18.65
N ASP A 477 -20.27 -53.80 19.74
CA ASP A 477 -19.66 -53.76 21.06
C ASP A 477 -19.00 -55.06 21.44
N LYS A 478 -17.79 -55.00 22.01
CA LYS A 478 -17.00 -56.17 22.36
C LYS A 478 -16.21 -55.97 23.65
N ASN A 479 -16.07 -57.03 24.44
CA ASN A 479 -15.16 -57.05 25.60
C ASN A 479 -13.79 -57.60 25.19
N CYS A 480 -12.75 -57.03 25.79
CA CYS A 480 -11.37 -57.47 25.55
C CYS A 480 -11.17 -58.94 25.95
N PRO A 481 -10.64 -59.77 25.04
CA PRO A 481 -10.39 -61.17 25.32
C PRO A 481 -9.24 -61.38 26.34
N VAL A 482 -8.40 -60.39 26.57
CA VAL A 482 -7.26 -60.48 27.48
C VAL A 482 -7.65 -60.09 28.91
N CYS A 483 -8.36 -58.95 29.09
CA CYS A 483 -8.65 -58.43 30.42
C CYS A 483 -10.14 -58.28 30.75
N GLY A 484 -11.04 -58.65 29.86
CA GLY A 484 -12.48 -58.66 30.05
C GLY A 484 -13.15 -57.26 30.10
N LYS A 485 -12.39 -56.17 29.94
CA LYS A 485 -12.95 -54.80 29.94
C LYS A 485 -13.55 -54.46 28.57
N PRO A 486 -14.54 -53.52 28.52
CA PRO A 486 -15.07 -53.03 27.25
C PRO A 486 -13.95 -52.46 26.37
N MET A 487 -13.96 -52.79 25.09
CA MET A 487 -13.10 -52.21 24.08
C MET A 487 -13.77 -51.01 23.43
N ILE A 488 -12.98 -50.03 23.02
CA ILE A 488 -13.42 -48.94 22.14
C ILE A 488 -13.22 -49.36 20.69
N VAL A 489 -14.04 -48.80 19.81
CA VAL A 489 -13.97 -48.98 18.37
C VAL A 489 -13.35 -47.73 17.75
N GLU A 490 -12.42 -47.94 16.83
CA GLU A 490 -11.63 -46.89 16.23
C GLU A 490 -11.36 -47.18 14.76
N GLY A 491 -10.95 -46.14 14.01
CA GLY A 491 -10.45 -46.26 12.65
C GLY A 491 -11.49 -46.00 11.57
N HIS A 492 -11.12 -45.14 10.60
CA HIS A 492 -11.97 -44.73 9.47
C HIS A 492 -11.41 -45.15 8.11
N ASP A 493 -10.35 -45.92 8.08
CA ASP A 493 -9.67 -46.48 6.88
C ASP A 493 -9.42 -45.43 5.77
N ILE A 494 -8.86 -44.28 6.13
CA ILE A 494 -8.61 -43.18 5.20
C ILE A 494 -7.17 -43.25 4.69
N PRO A 495 -6.94 -43.37 3.36
CA PRO A 495 -5.60 -43.41 2.80
C PRO A 495 -4.84 -42.06 2.99
N PHE A 496 -3.57 -42.14 3.40
CA PHE A 496 -2.70 -40.95 3.58
C PHE A 496 -2.48 -40.16 2.28
N GLU A 497 -2.52 -40.86 1.15
CA GLU A 497 -2.39 -40.29 -0.19
C GLU A 497 -3.45 -39.22 -0.50
N THR A 498 -4.57 -39.22 0.21
CA THR A 498 -5.60 -38.19 0.12
C THR A 498 -5.07 -36.81 0.57
N PHE A 499 -4.10 -36.80 1.49
CA PHE A 499 -3.52 -35.58 2.05
C PHE A 499 -2.32 -35.07 1.25
N LEU A 500 -1.27 -35.86 1.10
CA LEU A 500 -0.02 -35.42 0.46
C LEU A 500 0.19 -35.98 -0.98
N GLY A 501 -0.76 -36.70 -1.54
CA GLY A 501 -0.58 -37.39 -2.83
C GLY A 501 0.28 -38.64 -2.72
N PHE A 502 0.45 -39.33 -3.85
CA PHE A 502 1.22 -40.57 -3.90
C PHE A 502 2.73 -40.37 -3.77
N TYR A 503 3.21 -39.22 -4.18
CA TYR A 503 4.64 -38.84 -4.21
C TYR A 503 5.01 -37.76 -3.19
N GLY A 504 4.06 -37.30 -2.36
CA GLY A 504 4.28 -36.20 -1.45
C GLY A 504 4.40 -34.84 -2.14
N ASP A 505 3.94 -34.75 -3.37
CA ASP A 505 4.01 -33.56 -4.24
C ASP A 505 2.86 -32.55 -4.02
N LYS A 506 1.84 -32.96 -3.27
CA LYS A 506 0.77 -32.07 -2.84
C LYS A 506 1.16 -31.38 -1.53
N GLU A 507 1.17 -30.06 -1.53
CA GLU A 507 1.39 -29.27 -0.31
C GLU A 507 0.28 -29.53 0.71
N PRO A 508 0.61 -29.76 2.00
CA PRO A 508 -0.39 -30.01 3.03
C PRO A 508 -1.21 -28.74 3.32
N ASP A 509 -2.52 -28.93 3.37
CA ASP A 509 -3.50 -27.92 3.78
C ASP A 509 -4.16 -28.38 5.09
N ILE A 510 -3.82 -27.73 6.20
CA ILE A 510 -4.29 -28.09 7.54
C ILE A 510 -5.33 -27.07 7.98
N ASP A 511 -6.59 -27.41 7.79
CA ASP A 511 -7.73 -26.59 8.21
C ASP A 511 -8.12 -26.90 9.67
N LEU A 512 -8.13 -25.86 10.51
CA LEU A 512 -8.48 -25.93 11.93
C LEU A 512 -9.64 -24.99 12.26
N ASN A 513 -10.68 -25.52 12.90
CA ASN A 513 -11.84 -24.77 13.34
C ASN A 513 -11.67 -24.39 14.83
N PHE A 514 -11.32 -23.15 15.08
CA PHE A 514 -11.23 -22.59 16.42
C PHE A 514 -12.56 -21.94 16.86
N SER A 515 -12.81 -21.92 18.16
CA SER A 515 -13.91 -21.17 18.72
C SER A 515 -13.80 -19.67 18.35
N GLY A 516 -14.89 -19.07 17.83
CA GLY A 516 -14.92 -17.64 17.50
C GLY A 516 -14.57 -16.73 18.68
N MET A 517 -14.84 -17.18 19.92
CA MET A 517 -14.47 -16.44 21.14
C MET A 517 -12.97 -16.48 21.44
N TYR A 518 -12.26 -17.50 20.99
CA TYR A 518 -10.83 -17.70 21.29
C TYR A 518 -9.90 -17.52 20.10
N GLN A 519 -10.42 -17.41 18.89
CA GLN A 519 -9.65 -17.25 17.64
C GLN A 519 -8.64 -16.10 17.71
N SER A 520 -9.03 -14.97 18.29
CA SER A 520 -8.12 -13.81 18.43
C SER A 520 -6.92 -14.10 19.35
N CYS A 521 -7.10 -14.97 20.35
CA CYS A 521 -6.00 -15.41 21.23
C CYS A 521 -5.03 -16.31 20.47
N VAL A 522 -5.56 -17.22 19.65
CA VAL A 522 -4.74 -18.09 18.80
C VAL A 522 -3.95 -17.28 17.76
N HIS A 523 -4.55 -16.26 17.14
CA HIS A 523 -3.84 -15.36 16.24
C HIS A 523 -2.70 -14.63 16.96
N ARG A 524 -2.91 -14.17 18.19
CA ARG A 524 -1.85 -13.54 19.00
C ARG A 524 -0.75 -14.53 19.36
N TYR A 525 -1.11 -15.77 19.69
CA TYR A 525 -0.12 -16.81 19.94
C TYR A 525 0.75 -17.10 18.72
N THR A 526 0.23 -16.96 17.50
CA THR A 526 1.04 -17.05 16.28
C THR A 526 2.11 -15.94 16.24
N GLU A 527 1.77 -14.73 16.71
CA GLU A 527 2.74 -13.63 16.86
C GLU A 527 3.82 -13.94 17.92
N GLU A 528 3.46 -14.67 18.99
CA GLU A 528 4.42 -15.12 20.01
C GLU A 528 5.38 -16.18 19.46
N LEU A 529 4.88 -17.09 18.57
CA LEU A 529 5.68 -18.15 17.97
C LEU A 529 6.71 -17.62 16.96
N PHE A 530 6.36 -16.61 16.16
CA PHE A 530 7.17 -16.16 15.01
C PHE A 530 7.65 -14.72 15.08
N GLY A 531 7.30 -14.00 16.12
CA GLY A 531 7.58 -12.57 16.25
C GLY A 531 6.47 -11.71 15.64
N LYS A 532 6.11 -10.65 16.34
CA LYS A 532 5.04 -9.72 15.96
C LYS A 532 5.30 -9.04 14.61
N GLU A 533 6.57 -8.81 14.29
CA GLU A 533 6.99 -8.16 13.04
C GLU A 533 6.89 -9.08 11.81
N ASN A 534 6.70 -10.40 12.04
CA ASN A 534 6.70 -11.42 11.00
C ASN A 534 5.31 -12.00 10.72
N VAL A 535 4.29 -11.61 11.49
CA VAL A 535 2.94 -12.18 11.40
C VAL A 535 1.93 -11.12 11.01
N PHE A 536 1.21 -11.37 9.94
CA PHE A 536 0.25 -10.44 9.36
C PHE A 536 -1.08 -11.13 9.09
N LYS A 537 -2.20 -10.41 9.21
CA LYS A 537 -3.47 -10.91 8.70
C LYS A 537 -3.45 -10.93 7.17
N ALA A 538 -3.90 -12.02 6.58
CA ALA A 538 -4.02 -12.12 5.13
C ALA A 538 -4.98 -11.07 4.58
N GLY A 539 -4.62 -10.43 3.46
CA GLY A 539 -5.48 -9.51 2.75
C GLY A 539 -6.48 -10.25 1.85
N THR A 540 -7.62 -9.64 1.62
CA THR A 540 -8.62 -10.12 0.67
C THR A 540 -8.96 -9.06 -0.36
N VAL A 541 -9.27 -9.48 -1.58
CA VAL A 541 -9.84 -8.65 -2.62
C VAL A 541 -11.17 -9.27 -3.02
N SER A 542 -12.27 -8.55 -2.79
CA SER A 542 -13.62 -9.01 -3.11
C SER A 542 -14.08 -8.46 -4.46
N GLY A 543 -14.50 -9.34 -5.36
CA GLY A 543 -15.20 -9.00 -6.58
C GLY A 543 -16.70 -8.81 -6.36
N LEU A 544 -17.34 -8.06 -7.26
CA LEU A 544 -18.77 -7.88 -7.25
C LEU A 544 -19.47 -9.19 -7.60
N GLN A 545 -20.34 -9.67 -6.72
CA GLN A 545 -21.10 -10.90 -6.90
C GLN A 545 -22.36 -10.64 -7.74
N ASP A 546 -22.86 -11.65 -8.45
CA ASP A 546 -24.01 -11.58 -9.35
C ASP A 546 -25.24 -10.89 -8.75
N LYS A 547 -25.61 -11.28 -7.52
CA LYS A 547 -26.78 -10.67 -6.82
C LYS A 547 -26.60 -9.18 -6.57
N THR A 548 -25.40 -8.75 -6.26
CA THR A 548 -25.09 -7.33 -6.03
C THR A 548 -25.04 -6.58 -7.35
N ALA A 549 -24.43 -7.16 -8.38
CA ALA A 549 -24.41 -6.62 -9.74
C ALA A 549 -25.83 -6.43 -10.27
N TYR A 550 -26.70 -7.42 -10.10
CA TYR A 550 -28.11 -7.34 -10.47
C TYR A 550 -28.82 -6.16 -9.77
N GLY A 551 -28.60 -5.98 -8.48
CA GLY A 551 -29.16 -4.84 -7.74
C GLY A 551 -28.70 -3.49 -8.30
N TYR A 552 -27.42 -3.36 -8.68
CA TYR A 552 -26.87 -2.14 -9.28
C TYR A 552 -27.46 -1.87 -10.66
N VAL A 553 -27.56 -2.90 -11.51
CA VAL A 553 -28.18 -2.78 -12.84
C VAL A 553 -29.63 -2.37 -12.74
N LYS A 554 -30.42 -3.01 -11.88
CA LYS A 554 -31.84 -2.67 -11.65
C LYS A 554 -31.99 -1.21 -11.23
N LYS A 555 -31.28 -0.79 -10.20
CA LYS A 555 -31.31 0.58 -9.70
C LYS A 555 -30.90 1.58 -10.81
N TYR A 556 -29.84 1.28 -11.56
CA TYR A 556 -29.37 2.13 -12.66
C TYR A 556 -30.45 2.35 -13.72
N LEU A 557 -31.11 1.25 -14.14
CA LEU A 557 -32.17 1.31 -15.16
C LEU A 557 -33.43 2.06 -14.65
N GLU A 558 -33.84 1.79 -13.41
CA GLU A 558 -34.99 2.44 -12.77
C GLU A 558 -34.79 3.96 -12.63
N GLU A 559 -33.65 4.39 -12.10
CA GLU A 559 -33.33 5.82 -11.93
C GLU A 559 -33.31 6.60 -13.25
N ARG A 560 -33.14 5.90 -14.39
CA ARG A 560 -33.09 6.49 -15.74
C ARG A 560 -34.35 6.24 -16.56
N GLY A 561 -35.36 5.61 -15.95
CA GLY A 561 -36.62 5.27 -16.64
C GLY A 561 -36.43 4.34 -17.83
N ARG A 562 -35.32 3.54 -17.83
CA ARG A 562 -35.02 2.63 -18.96
C ARG A 562 -35.61 1.24 -18.69
N THR A 563 -36.41 0.78 -19.62
CA THR A 563 -36.92 -0.60 -19.65
C THR A 563 -36.15 -1.38 -20.73
N VAL A 564 -35.51 -2.46 -20.31
CA VAL A 564 -34.75 -3.35 -21.19
C VAL A 564 -35.29 -4.77 -21.08
N ASN A 565 -35.05 -5.61 -22.07
CA ASN A 565 -35.41 -7.02 -21.99
C ASN A 565 -34.42 -7.77 -21.06
N ARG A 566 -34.81 -9.00 -20.69
CA ARG A 566 -34.03 -9.81 -19.76
C ARG A 566 -32.62 -10.17 -20.27
N ALA A 567 -32.45 -10.31 -21.59
CA ALA A 567 -31.16 -10.62 -22.18
C ALA A 567 -30.18 -9.46 -22.00
N GLU A 568 -30.62 -8.22 -22.23
CA GLU A 568 -29.83 -7.01 -22.02
C GLU A 568 -29.55 -6.80 -20.53
N GLU A 569 -30.53 -7.03 -19.64
CA GLU A 569 -30.34 -6.97 -18.22
C GLU A 569 -29.25 -7.95 -17.77
N ASN A 570 -29.31 -9.20 -18.21
CA ASN A 570 -28.31 -10.22 -17.91
C ASN A 570 -26.91 -9.85 -18.48
N ARG A 571 -26.84 -9.29 -19.68
CA ARG A 571 -25.58 -8.80 -20.26
C ARG A 571 -24.93 -7.75 -19.37
N LEU A 572 -25.69 -6.78 -18.89
CA LEU A 572 -25.20 -5.74 -17.99
C LEU A 572 -24.74 -6.34 -16.64
N VAL A 573 -25.48 -7.31 -16.11
CA VAL A 573 -25.10 -7.99 -14.85
C VAL A 573 -23.79 -8.75 -15.02
N ILE A 574 -23.65 -9.52 -16.09
CA ILE A 574 -22.44 -10.30 -16.37
C ILE A 574 -21.23 -9.37 -16.53
N GLY A 575 -21.38 -8.26 -17.28
CA GLY A 575 -20.29 -7.29 -17.49
C GLY A 575 -19.87 -6.54 -16.22
N CYS A 576 -20.75 -6.43 -15.22
CA CYS A 576 -20.42 -5.85 -13.91
C CYS A 576 -19.90 -6.87 -12.90
N THR A 577 -20.15 -8.19 -13.10
CA THR A 577 -19.78 -9.25 -12.18
C THR A 577 -18.28 -9.47 -12.17
N GLY A 578 -17.71 -9.77 -11.01
CA GLY A 578 -16.27 -10.06 -10.83
C GLY A 578 -15.39 -8.81 -10.76
N VAL A 579 -15.90 -7.63 -11.06
CA VAL A 579 -15.12 -6.39 -10.92
C VAL A 579 -14.70 -6.21 -9.47
N LYS A 580 -13.41 -5.98 -9.23
CA LYS A 580 -12.84 -5.78 -7.90
C LYS A 580 -13.48 -4.56 -7.24
N ARG A 581 -14.02 -4.74 -6.03
CA ARG A 581 -14.78 -3.70 -5.34
C ARG A 581 -14.11 -3.22 -4.06
N THR A 582 -13.75 -4.14 -3.20
CA THR A 582 -13.22 -3.84 -1.88
C THR A 582 -12.02 -4.70 -1.54
N THR A 583 -11.15 -4.15 -0.72
CA THR A 583 -10.09 -4.88 -0.03
C THR A 583 -10.44 -4.99 1.45
N GLY A 584 -10.00 -6.04 2.10
CA GLY A 584 -10.24 -6.27 3.51
C GLY A 584 -9.21 -7.22 4.10
N GLN A 585 -9.42 -7.60 5.37
CA GLN A 585 -8.64 -8.63 6.03
C GLN A 585 -9.42 -9.95 6.02
N HIS A 586 -8.73 -11.05 5.78
CA HIS A 586 -9.31 -12.38 5.91
C HIS A 586 -9.61 -12.68 7.40
N PRO A 587 -10.79 -13.22 7.76
CA PRO A 587 -11.15 -13.43 9.17
C PRO A 587 -10.28 -14.46 9.88
N GLY A 588 -9.81 -15.49 9.17
CA GLY A 588 -9.04 -16.60 9.74
C GLY A 588 -7.63 -16.79 9.15
N GLY A 589 -7.28 -16.10 8.06
CA GLY A 589 -5.99 -16.25 7.40
C GLY A 589 -4.91 -15.38 8.04
N MET A 590 -3.76 -16.00 8.35
CA MET A 590 -2.54 -15.32 8.79
C MET A 590 -1.42 -15.63 7.81
N VAL A 591 -0.57 -14.65 7.55
CA VAL A 591 0.66 -14.80 6.76
C VAL A 591 1.84 -14.71 7.72
N VAL A 592 2.69 -15.71 7.72
CA VAL A 592 3.95 -15.72 8.46
C VAL A 592 5.08 -15.54 7.48
N VAL A 593 5.86 -14.48 7.66
CA VAL A 593 7.03 -14.18 6.83
C VAL A 593 8.27 -14.65 7.57
N PRO A 594 9.07 -15.58 7.00
CA PRO A 594 10.30 -16.05 7.65
C PRO A 594 11.32 -14.93 7.85
N ASP A 595 12.10 -14.97 8.93
CA ASP A 595 13.18 -14.01 9.22
C ASP A 595 14.25 -13.95 8.12
N THR A 596 14.40 -15.03 7.36
CA THR A 596 15.34 -15.11 6.25
C THR A 596 14.84 -14.41 4.98
N PHE A 597 13.60 -13.96 4.99
CA PHE A 597 12.95 -13.32 3.84
C PHE A 597 12.98 -11.81 4.05
N ASP A 598 13.85 -11.11 3.33
CA ASP A 598 13.92 -9.65 3.35
C ASP A 598 12.92 -9.06 2.33
N ILE A 599 11.82 -8.55 2.85
CA ILE A 599 10.80 -7.88 2.05
C ILE A 599 11.22 -6.44 1.76
#